data_a77db229707ab4493bca5bf27e74b7c1
#
_entry.id   a77db229707ab4493bca5bf27e74b7c1
#
_cell.length_a   1.000
_cell.length_b   1.000
_cell.length_c   1.000
_cell.angle_alpha   90.00
_cell.angle_beta   90.00
_cell.angle_gamma   90.00
#
_symmetry.space_group_name_H-M   'P 1'
#
loop_
_entity.id
_entity.type
_entity.pdbx_description
1 polymer ?
#
loop_
_entity_poly.entity_id
_entity_poly.type
_entity_poly.pdbx_seq_one_letter_code
_entity_poly.pdbx_strand_id
1 'polypeptide(L)'
;GTCISYYYVDLLLEILLKPAGKLYYMRPTEAFFTYMKVSVVGGLVIAAPIILHQIWLFVKPALTVREKQLSNWILPVAIGLFGIGIVFSYFLVLPAAVKFFMGFATDELQPMFSIGQYMDFVLSFVLPFGFIFELPLILIILGYFNLITSRFLKTKRKIFILISFIIGAVISPTPDMFSQTMIALPMILLYETSLFVLAKIMKR
;
A
#
# COMPACT_ATOMS: atom_id res chain seq x y z
N GLY A 1 8.45 -15.47 -7.97
CA GLY A 1 8.42 -14.61 -6.78
C GLY A 1 8.32 -15.42 -5.49
N THR A 2 7.26 -16.22 -5.31
CA THR A 2 7.00 -16.97 -4.07
C THR A 2 8.12 -17.92 -3.65
N CYS A 3 8.73 -18.65 -4.56
CA CYS A 3 9.86 -19.55 -4.24
C CYS A 3 11.08 -18.76 -3.73
N ILE A 4 11.37 -17.60 -4.32
CA ILE A 4 12.46 -16.73 -3.89
C ILE A 4 12.13 -16.15 -2.50
N SER A 5 10.91 -15.68 -2.31
CA SER A 5 10.45 -15.16 -1.03
C SER A 5 10.48 -16.21 0.09
N TYR A 6 10.11 -17.46 -0.24
CA TYR A 6 10.18 -18.58 0.72
C TYR A 6 11.63 -18.88 1.15
N TYR A 7 12.59 -18.79 0.23
CA TYR A 7 14.01 -18.99 0.56
C TYR A 7 14.52 -17.92 1.54
N TYR A 8 14.02 -16.69 1.45
CA TYR A 8 14.39 -15.57 2.32
C TYR A 8 13.35 -15.28 3.42
N VAL A 9 12.43 -16.22 3.70
CA VAL A 9 11.30 -15.97 4.60
C VAL A 9 11.74 -15.65 6.02
N ASP A 10 12.82 -16.25 6.52
CA ASP A 10 13.35 -15.97 7.86
C ASP A 10 13.85 -14.53 7.98
N LEU A 11 14.54 -14.03 6.94
CA LEU A 11 14.98 -12.63 6.87
C LEU A 11 13.79 -11.66 6.81
N LEU A 12 12.77 -12.00 6.01
CA LEU A 12 11.55 -11.20 5.91
C LEU A 12 10.81 -11.15 7.24
N LEU A 13 10.70 -12.29 7.93
CA LEU A 13 10.10 -12.36 9.25
C LEU A 13 10.89 -11.52 10.27
N GLU A 14 12.21 -11.63 10.30
CA GLU A 14 13.04 -10.82 11.20
C GLU A 14 12.80 -9.31 10.99
N ILE A 15 12.74 -8.87 9.74
CA ILE A 15 12.44 -7.47 9.41
C ILE A 15 11.03 -7.10 9.87
N LEU A 16 10.01 -7.89 9.51
CA LEU A 16 8.61 -7.58 9.79
C LEU A 16 8.25 -7.65 11.28
N LEU A 17 8.98 -8.46 12.06
CA LEU A 17 8.76 -8.62 13.51
C LEU A 17 9.39 -7.49 14.35
N LYS A 18 10.39 -6.78 13.82
CA LYS A 18 11.10 -5.71 14.54
C LYS A 18 10.18 -4.71 15.27
N PRO A 19 9.09 -4.20 14.67
CA PRO A 19 8.25 -3.20 15.33
C PRO A 19 7.42 -3.74 16.51
N ALA A 20 7.19 -5.06 16.60
CA ALA A 20 6.27 -5.66 17.57
C ALA A 20 6.93 -6.13 18.87
N GLY A 21 8.25 -6.27 18.91
CA GLY A 21 8.95 -6.83 20.07
C GLY A 21 8.77 -8.35 20.20
N LYS A 22 8.48 -8.83 21.41
CA LYS A 22 8.30 -10.28 21.66
C LYS A 22 6.91 -10.73 21.23
N LEU A 23 6.86 -11.69 20.32
CA LEU A 23 5.62 -12.33 19.86
C LEU A 23 5.56 -13.79 20.31
N TYR A 24 4.36 -14.27 20.48
CA TYR A 24 4.10 -15.64 20.91
C TYR A 24 3.24 -16.35 19.85
N TYR A 25 3.47 -17.62 19.63
CA TYR A 25 2.53 -18.44 18.86
C TYR A 25 1.58 -19.17 19.81
N MET A 26 0.29 -19.00 19.58
CA MET A 26 -0.75 -19.64 20.40
C MET A 26 -1.05 -21.07 19.91
N ARG A 27 -0.78 -21.37 18.63
CA ARG A 27 -1.03 -22.66 18.01
C ARG A 27 0.16 -23.06 17.12
N PRO A 28 0.56 -24.34 17.09
CA PRO A 28 1.66 -24.82 16.23
C PRO A 28 1.42 -24.52 14.74
N THR A 29 0.16 -24.53 14.32
CA THR A 29 -0.25 -24.21 12.93
C THR A 29 -0.06 -22.74 12.56
N GLU A 30 -0.07 -21.82 13.53
CA GLU A 30 0.13 -20.38 13.25
C GLU A 30 1.48 -20.09 12.61
N ALA A 31 2.54 -20.71 13.12
CA ALA A 31 3.88 -20.55 12.55
C ALA A 31 3.89 -20.96 11.07
N PHE A 32 3.36 -22.14 10.75
CA PHE A 32 3.30 -22.64 9.37
C PHE A 32 2.53 -21.70 8.44
N PHE A 33 1.32 -21.29 8.82
CA PHE A 33 0.51 -20.39 7.98
C PHE A 33 1.15 -19.00 7.86
N THR A 34 1.84 -18.52 8.89
CA THR A 34 2.57 -17.26 8.84
C THR A 34 3.70 -17.31 7.82
N TYR A 35 4.50 -18.38 7.82
CA TYR A 35 5.55 -18.60 6.82
C TYR A 35 4.97 -18.63 5.39
N MET A 36 3.88 -19.32 5.19
CA MET A 36 3.20 -19.38 3.88
C MET A 36 2.68 -18.00 3.44
N LYS A 37 1.99 -17.27 4.32
CA LYS A 37 1.45 -15.92 4.02
C LYS A 37 2.56 -14.93 3.69
N VAL A 38 3.61 -14.87 4.51
CA VAL A 38 4.76 -13.98 4.28
C VAL A 38 5.45 -14.32 2.97
N SER A 39 5.60 -15.60 2.65
CA SER A 39 6.19 -16.05 1.39
C SER A 39 5.36 -15.65 0.17
N VAL A 40 4.03 -15.75 0.25
CA VAL A 40 3.13 -15.36 -0.84
C VAL A 40 3.15 -13.85 -1.02
N VAL A 41 3.00 -13.08 0.05
CA VAL A 41 2.96 -11.61 -0.02
C VAL A 41 4.33 -11.05 -0.42
N GLY A 42 5.42 -11.55 0.18
CA GLY A 42 6.78 -11.16 -0.24
C GLY A 42 7.05 -11.52 -1.70
N GLY A 43 6.53 -12.68 -2.15
CA GLY A 43 6.57 -13.08 -3.56
C GLY A 43 5.83 -12.13 -4.49
N LEU A 44 4.67 -11.59 -4.06
CA LEU A 44 3.92 -10.56 -4.80
C LEU A 44 4.69 -9.24 -4.85
N VAL A 45 5.32 -8.83 -3.75
CA VAL A 45 6.15 -7.62 -3.70
C VAL A 45 7.36 -7.75 -4.66
N ILE A 46 8.04 -8.88 -4.66
CA ILE A 46 9.15 -9.16 -5.60
C ILE A 46 8.66 -9.21 -7.05
N ALA A 47 7.46 -9.71 -7.29
CA ALA A 47 6.85 -9.78 -8.61
C ALA A 47 6.23 -8.44 -9.06
N ALA A 48 6.02 -7.48 -8.17
CA ALA A 48 5.36 -6.20 -8.48
C ALA A 48 5.98 -5.46 -9.68
N PRO A 49 7.31 -5.35 -9.85
CA PRO A 49 7.89 -4.73 -11.04
C PRO A 49 7.45 -5.40 -12.35
N ILE A 50 7.32 -6.74 -12.33
CA ILE A 50 6.88 -7.52 -13.49
C ILE A 50 5.38 -7.30 -13.74
N ILE A 51 4.58 -7.29 -12.66
CA ILE A 51 3.13 -7.05 -12.75
C ILE A 51 2.87 -5.64 -13.30
N LEU A 52 3.54 -4.62 -12.75
CA LEU A 52 3.43 -3.24 -13.23
C LEU A 52 3.88 -3.11 -14.69
N HIS A 53 4.94 -3.82 -15.09
CA HIS A 53 5.38 -3.86 -16.48
C HIS A 53 4.32 -4.48 -17.40
N GLN A 54 3.66 -5.57 -16.99
CA GLN A 54 2.60 -6.19 -17.79
C GLN A 54 1.36 -5.29 -17.91
N ILE A 55 0.95 -4.65 -16.81
CA ILE A 55 -0.12 -3.65 -16.82
C ILE A 55 0.26 -2.51 -17.77
N TRP A 56 1.52 -2.05 -17.71
CA TRP A 56 2.01 -0.99 -18.59
C TRP A 56 2.01 -1.41 -20.06
N LEU A 57 2.42 -2.61 -20.40
CA LEU A 57 2.36 -3.15 -21.76
C LEU A 57 0.93 -3.17 -22.32
N PHE A 58 -0.05 -3.45 -21.46
CA PHE A 58 -1.47 -3.42 -21.83
C PHE A 58 -1.96 -1.99 -22.10
N VAL A 59 -1.49 -1.01 -21.34
CA VAL A 59 -1.87 0.41 -21.50
C VAL A 59 -1.16 1.06 -22.70
N LYS A 60 0.08 0.66 -22.98
CA LYS A 60 0.95 1.24 -24.00
C LYS A 60 0.35 1.33 -25.42
N PRO A 61 -0.45 0.37 -25.93
CA PRO A 61 -1.08 0.46 -27.26
C PRO A 61 -2.09 1.61 -27.37
N ALA A 62 -2.69 2.05 -26.28
CA ALA A 62 -3.66 3.15 -26.25
C ALA A 62 -2.99 4.53 -26.39
N LEU A 63 -1.64 4.60 -26.33
CA LEU A 63 -0.86 5.83 -26.40
C LEU A 63 -0.69 6.32 -27.85
N THR A 64 -0.88 7.63 -28.05
CA THR A 64 -0.52 8.30 -29.32
C THR A 64 0.99 8.36 -29.50
N VAL A 65 1.44 8.63 -30.73
CA VAL A 65 2.88 8.68 -31.08
C VAL A 65 3.66 9.71 -30.24
N ARG A 66 3.03 10.84 -29.89
CA ARG A 66 3.64 11.87 -29.03
C ARG A 66 3.75 11.44 -27.57
N GLU A 67 2.88 10.58 -27.11
CA GLU A 67 2.80 10.07 -25.72
C GLU A 67 3.79 8.95 -25.46
N LYS A 68 4.27 8.28 -26.50
CA LYS A 68 5.28 7.21 -26.40
C LYS A 68 6.61 7.68 -25.81
N GLN A 69 6.96 8.96 -25.89
CA GLN A 69 8.18 9.48 -25.27
C GLN A 69 8.11 9.51 -23.75
N LEU A 70 6.93 9.83 -23.17
CA LEU A 70 6.69 9.76 -21.71
C LEU A 70 6.57 8.33 -21.21
N SER A 71 6.23 7.40 -22.11
CA SER A 71 6.09 5.97 -21.85
C SER A 71 7.28 5.35 -21.11
N ASN A 72 8.50 5.78 -21.43
CA ASN A 72 9.70 5.20 -20.84
C ASN A 72 9.91 5.56 -19.38
N TRP A 73 9.32 6.66 -18.91
CA TRP A 73 9.42 7.11 -17.52
C TRP A 73 8.30 6.57 -16.60
N ILE A 74 7.18 6.15 -17.16
CA ILE A 74 6.02 5.70 -16.40
C ILE A 74 6.35 4.45 -15.59
N LEU A 75 7.00 3.47 -16.20
CA LEU A 75 7.33 2.22 -15.51
C LEU A 75 8.35 2.40 -14.37
N PRO A 76 9.49 3.10 -14.55
CA PRO A 76 10.39 3.40 -13.43
C PRO A 76 9.71 4.18 -12.30
N VAL A 77 8.84 5.14 -12.64
CA VAL A 77 8.09 5.91 -11.65
C VAL A 77 7.10 5.02 -10.90
N ALA A 78 6.37 4.14 -11.58
CA ALA A 78 5.48 3.17 -10.96
C ALA A 78 6.25 2.28 -9.97
N ILE A 79 7.32 1.63 -10.40
CA ILE A 79 8.13 0.78 -9.51
C ILE A 79 8.64 1.57 -8.30
N GLY A 80 9.05 2.82 -8.50
CA GLY A 80 9.49 3.71 -7.44
C GLY A 80 8.37 4.05 -6.44
N LEU A 81 7.18 4.42 -6.94
CA LEU A 81 6.01 4.73 -6.11
C LEU A 81 5.56 3.52 -5.31
N PHE A 82 5.49 2.35 -5.93
CA PHE A 82 5.16 1.10 -5.24
C PHE A 82 6.14 0.82 -4.09
N GLY A 83 7.46 0.94 -4.35
CA GLY A 83 8.49 0.79 -3.33
C GLY A 83 8.36 1.82 -2.20
N ILE A 84 8.12 3.09 -2.54
CA ILE A 84 7.87 4.16 -1.55
C ILE A 84 6.63 3.83 -0.71
N GLY A 85 5.57 3.31 -1.30
CA GLY A 85 4.36 2.90 -0.59
C GLY A 85 4.63 1.81 0.46
N ILE A 86 5.41 0.79 0.11
CA ILE A 86 5.83 -0.28 1.04
C ILE A 86 6.69 0.29 2.17
N VAL A 87 7.69 1.11 1.84
CA VAL A 87 8.57 1.75 2.82
C VAL A 87 7.79 2.67 3.75
N PHE A 88 6.87 3.47 3.21
CA PHE A 88 5.99 4.34 3.99
C PHE A 88 5.13 3.53 4.97
N SER A 89 4.51 2.45 4.49
CA SER A 89 3.72 1.57 5.34
C SER A 89 4.56 0.98 6.48
N TYR A 90 5.73 0.45 6.16
CA TYR A 90 6.58 -0.22 7.13
C TYR A 90 7.17 0.73 8.19
N PHE A 91 7.69 1.91 7.78
CA PHE A 91 8.39 2.82 8.69
C PHE A 91 7.47 3.82 9.38
N LEU A 92 6.32 4.14 8.80
CA LEU A 92 5.44 5.17 9.35
C LEU A 92 4.11 4.59 9.87
N VAL A 93 3.39 3.85 9.03
CA VAL A 93 2.04 3.37 9.36
C VAL A 93 2.08 2.28 10.42
N LEU A 94 2.90 1.25 10.23
CA LEU A 94 2.99 0.12 11.15
C LEU A 94 3.44 0.53 12.57
N PRO A 95 4.53 1.30 12.77
CA PRO A 95 4.92 1.73 14.11
C PRO A 95 3.87 2.62 14.77
N ALA A 96 3.21 3.51 13.99
CA ALA A 96 2.14 4.36 14.52
C ALA A 96 0.93 3.53 14.98
N ALA A 97 0.53 2.52 14.21
CA ALA A 97 -0.57 1.64 14.55
C ALA A 97 -0.23 0.75 15.75
N VAL A 98 0.95 0.14 15.80
CA VAL A 98 1.39 -0.66 16.95
C VAL A 98 1.45 0.21 18.21
N LYS A 99 2.02 1.41 18.13
CA LYS A 99 2.08 2.35 19.26
C LYS A 99 0.70 2.75 19.77
N PHE A 100 -0.25 2.96 18.88
CA PHE A 100 -1.63 3.26 19.22
C PHE A 100 -2.25 2.13 20.05
N PHE A 101 -2.18 0.88 19.57
CA PHE A 101 -2.73 -0.26 20.27
C PHE A 101 -2.01 -0.56 21.59
N MET A 102 -0.69 -0.36 21.64
CA MET A 102 0.09 -0.46 22.88
C MET A 102 -0.28 0.62 23.89
N GLY A 103 -0.81 1.76 23.47
CA GLY A 103 -1.26 2.83 24.35
C GLY A 103 -2.47 2.45 25.24
N PHE A 104 -3.16 1.36 24.93
CA PHE A 104 -4.24 0.81 25.77
C PHE A 104 -3.75 -0.24 26.78
N ALA A 105 -2.45 -0.56 26.79
CA ALA A 105 -1.86 -1.45 27.76
C ALA A 105 -1.84 -0.78 29.14
N THR A 106 -2.21 -1.54 30.19
CA THR A 106 -2.10 -1.17 31.59
C THR A 106 -1.25 -2.19 32.34
N ASP A 107 -0.85 -1.88 33.57
CA ASP A 107 -0.07 -2.82 34.38
C ASP A 107 -0.80 -4.18 34.58
N GLU A 108 -2.14 -4.16 34.52
CA GLU A 108 -2.99 -5.36 34.65
C GLU A 108 -3.26 -6.03 33.30
N LEU A 109 -3.16 -5.29 32.17
CA LEU A 109 -3.43 -5.76 30.81
C LEU A 109 -2.16 -5.68 29.95
N GLN A 110 -1.32 -6.71 30.04
CA GLN A 110 -0.15 -6.79 29.17
C GLN A 110 -0.54 -7.35 27.79
N PRO A 111 -0.22 -6.65 26.69
CA PRO A 111 -0.56 -7.11 25.36
C PRO A 111 0.29 -8.33 24.98
N MET A 112 -0.35 -9.47 24.77
CA MET A 112 0.28 -10.66 24.20
C MET A 112 -0.13 -10.79 22.74
N PHE A 113 0.74 -10.38 21.83
CA PHE A 113 0.47 -10.49 20.41
C PHE A 113 0.79 -11.91 19.90
N SER A 114 -0.20 -12.56 19.28
CA SER A 114 0.03 -13.76 18.49
C SER A 114 0.75 -13.42 17.19
N ILE A 115 1.75 -14.23 16.80
CA ILE A 115 2.51 -14.02 15.57
C ILE A 115 1.60 -14.02 14.33
N GLY A 116 0.59 -14.90 14.28
CA GLY A 116 -0.34 -14.98 13.17
C GLY A 116 -1.17 -13.71 13.01
N GLN A 117 -1.78 -13.24 14.10
CA GLN A 117 -2.60 -12.02 14.09
C GLN A 117 -1.76 -10.78 13.75
N TYR A 118 -0.55 -10.69 14.33
CA TYR A 118 0.35 -9.59 14.03
C TYR A 118 0.77 -9.58 12.55
N MET A 119 1.08 -10.74 11.98
CA MET A 119 1.42 -10.83 10.55
C MET A 119 0.23 -10.50 9.65
N ASP A 120 -0.98 -10.94 9.98
CA ASP A 120 -2.18 -10.54 9.24
C ASP A 120 -2.36 -9.02 9.26
N PHE A 121 -2.12 -8.41 10.41
CA PHE A 121 -2.14 -6.95 10.57
C PHE A 121 -1.08 -6.28 9.69
N VAL A 122 0.17 -6.69 9.75
CA VAL A 122 1.28 -6.15 8.95
C VAL A 122 1.01 -6.27 7.45
N LEU A 123 0.62 -7.47 7.00
CA LEU A 123 0.40 -7.73 5.58
C LEU A 123 -0.79 -6.96 5.02
N SER A 124 -1.81 -6.70 5.86
CA SER A 124 -2.97 -5.88 5.51
C SER A 124 -2.64 -4.40 5.30
N PHE A 125 -1.50 -3.92 5.76
CA PHE A 125 -1.02 -2.56 5.47
C PHE A 125 0.02 -2.56 4.35
N VAL A 126 1.05 -3.40 4.43
CA VAL A 126 2.23 -3.32 3.54
C VAL A 126 1.84 -3.44 2.08
N LEU A 127 1.09 -4.47 1.71
CA LEU A 127 0.74 -4.72 0.32
C LEU A 127 -0.23 -3.66 -0.26
N PRO A 128 -1.34 -3.32 0.41
CA PRO A 128 -2.23 -2.28 -0.11
C PRO A 128 -1.58 -0.91 -0.26
N PHE A 129 -0.68 -0.52 0.65
CA PHE A 129 0.03 0.76 0.51
C PHE A 129 0.90 0.82 -0.73
N GLY A 130 1.51 -0.29 -1.16
CA GLY A 130 2.20 -0.35 -2.45
C GLY A 130 1.28 0.07 -3.59
N PHE A 131 0.06 -0.46 -3.65
CA PHE A 131 -0.92 -0.11 -4.69
C PHE A 131 -1.54 1.27 -4.49
N ILE A 132 -1.79 1.71 -3.26
CA ILE A 132 -2.34 3.04 -2.96
C ILE A 132 -1.40 4.14 -3.48
N PHE A 133 -0.10 3.94 -3.39
CA PHE A 133 0.88 4.90 -3.89
C PHE A 133 0.93 5.01 -5.42
N GLU A 134 0.33 4.07 -6.15
CA GLU A 134 0.12 4.19 -7.60
C GLU A 134 -0.99 5.17 -7.98
N LEU A 135 -1.87 5.57 -7.04
CA LEU A 135 -2.97 6.50 -7.30
C LEU A 135 -2.56 7.79 -8.01
N PRO A 136 -1.48 8.50 -7.61
CA PRO A 136 -1.06 9.72 -8.30
C PRO A 136 -0.71 9.46 -9.76
N LEU A 137 0.00 8.37 -10.02
CA LEU A 137 0.41 8.01 -11.37
C LEU A 137 -0.79 7.67 -12.24
N ILE A 138 -1.72 6.86 -11.72
CA ILE A 138 -2.95 6.50 -12.42
C ILE A 138 -3.76 7.75 -12.78
N LEU A 139 -3.98 8.67 -11.83
CA LEU A 139 -4.74 9.89 -12.07
C LEU A 139 -4.04 10.82 -13.07
N ILE A 140 -2.71 10.93 -13.01
CA ILE A 140 -1.93 11.73 -13.96
C ILE A 140 -2.04 11.13 -15.37
N ILE A 141 -1.93 9.82 -15.50
CA ILE A 141 -2.08 9.12 -16.79
C ILE A 141 -3.49 9.36 -17.36
N LEU A 142 -4.54 9.18 -16.55
CA LEU A 142 -5.92 9.44 -16.99
C LEU A 142 -6.14 10.91 -17.39
N GLY A 143 -5.52 11.84 -16.68
CA GLY A 143 -5.53 13.27 -17.04
C GLY A 143 -4.80 13.55 -18.35
N TYR A 144 -3.69 12.88 -18.57
CA TYR A 144 -2.92 12.99 -19.81
C TYR A 144 -3.72 12.52 -21.03
N PHE A 145 -4.49 11.44 -20.87
CA PHE A 145 -5.41 10.94 -21.90
C PHE A 145 -6.68 11.78 -22.08
N ASN A 146 -6.82 12.90 -21.38
CA ASN A 146 -8.04 13.73 -21.36
C ASN A 146 -9.31 13.00 -20.88
N LEU A 147 -9.16 11.86 -20.19
CA LEU A 147 -10.30 11.14 -19.58
C LEU A 147 -10.82 11.83 -18.34
N ILE A 148 -9.93 12.51 -17.61
CA ILE A 148 -10.29 13.29 -16.43
C ILE A 148 -9.64 14.68 -16.49
N THR A 149 -10.27 15.66 -15.86
CA THR A 149 -9.75 17.03 -15.74
C THR A 149 -9.56 17.41 -14.27
N SER A 150 -8.71 18.41 -14.00
CA SER A 150 -8.54 18.93 -12.64
C SER A 150 -9.84 19.47 -12.06
N ARG A 151 -10.73 20.06 -12.91
CA ARG A 151 -12.06 20.53 -12.50
C ARG A 151 -12.95 19.36 -12.09
N PHE A 152 -12.96 18.26 -12.83
CA PHE A 152 -13.71 17.05 -12.49
C PHE A 152 -13.27 16.48 -11.14
N LEU A 153 -11.96 16.33 -10.93
CA LEU A 153 -11.41 15.85 -9.66
C LEU A 153 -11.81 16.78 -8.50
N LYS A 154 -11.69 18.12 -8.67
CA LYS A 154 -12.11 19.08 -7.63
C LYS A 154 -13.57 18.89 -7.24
N THR A 155 -14.45 18.68 -8.20
CA THR A 155 -15.89 18.47 -7.94
C THR A 155 -16.16 17.14 -7.22
N LYS A 156 -15.35 16.10 -7.48
CA LYS A 156 -15.51 14.76 -6.92
C LYS A 156 -14.75 14.52 -5.61
N ARG A 157 -14.06 15.53 -5.05
CA ARG A 157 -13.31 15.42 -3.77
C ARG A 157 -14.10 14.75 -2.65
N LYS A 158 -15.34 15.20 -2.39
CA LYS A 158 -16.18 14.65 -1.32
C LYS A 158 -16.42 13.16 -1.49
N ILE A 159 -16.65 12.74 -2.73
CA ILE A 159 -16.89 11.33 -3.08
C ILE A 159 -15.58 10.54 -2.89
N PHE A 160 -14.44 11.09 -3.32
CA PHE A 160 -13.15 10.42 -3.13
C PHE A 160 -12.79 10.24 -1.65
N ILE A 161 -13.04 11.26 -0.82
CA ILE A 161 -12.84 11.15 0.63
C ILE A 161 -13.71 10.01 1.20
N LEU A 162 -14.98 9.95 0.83
CA LEU A 162 -15.87 8.88 1.26
C LEU A 162 -15.35 7.50 0.82
N ILE A 163 -14.96 7.37 -0.45
CA ILE A 163 -14.39 6.12 -1.00
C ILE A 163 -13.12 5.74 -0.28
N SER A 164 -12.24 6.69 0.07
CA SER A 164 -11.00 6.43 0.81
C SER A 164 -11.28 5.82 2.19
N PHE A 165 -12.31 6.29 2.89
CA PHE A 165 -12.72 5.70 4.16
C PHE A 165 -13.37 4.32 3.97
N ILE A 166 -14.15 4.12 2.92
CA ILE A 166 -14.73 2.79 2.61
C ILE A 166 -13.60 1.79 2.30
N ILE A 167 -12.64 2.17 1.46
CA ILE A 167 -11.47 1.34 1.16
C ILE A 167 -10.67 1.06 2.42
N GLY A 168 -10.45 2.08 3.26
CA GLY A 168 -9.80 1.93 4.55
C GLY A 168 -10.50 0.91 5.45
N ALA A 169 -11.83 0.94 5.50
CA ALA A 169 -12.63 -0.02 6.29
C ALA A 169 -12.54 -1.45 5.75
N VAL A 170 -12.43 -1.62 4.43
CA VAL A 170 -12.34 -2.96 3.80
C VAL A 170 -10.94 -3.56 3.96
N ILE A 171 -9.89 -2.72 3.85
CA ILE A 171 -8.50 -3.15 3.94
C ILE A 171 -8.06 -3.36 5.40
N SER A 172 -8.57 -2.52 6.31
CA SER A 172 -8.18 -2.58 7.73
C SER A 172 -8.52 -3.95 8.33
N PRO A 173 -7.57 -4.62 8.98
CA PRO A 173 -7.81 -5.90 9.65
C PRO A 173 -8.66 -5.74 10.92
N THR A 174 -8.73 -4.51 11.45
CA THR A 174 -9.49 -4.17 12.66
C THR A 174 -10.55 -3.12 12.33
N PRO A 175 -11.81 -3.31 12.80
CA PRO A 175 -12.90 -2.38 12.52
C PRO A 175 -12.85 -1.15 13.45
N ASP A 176 -11.69 -0.47 13.49
CA ASP A 176 -11.48 0.70 14.32
C ASP A 176 -11.23 1.96 13.46
N MET A 177 -11.67 3.10 14.00
CA MET A 177 -11.53 4.39 13.29
C MET A 177 -10.08 4.79 13.07
N PHE A 178 -9.17 4.37 13.94
CA PHE A 178 -7.76 4.73 13.84
C PHE A 178 -7.09 4.06 12.65
N SER A 179 -7.18 2.72 12.54
CA SER A 179 -6.60 1.96 11.42
C SER A 179 -7.22 2.36 10.09
N GLN A 180 -8.53 2.62 10.05
CA GLN A 180 -9.23 3.12 8.89
C GLN A 180 -8.70 4.50 8.45
N THR A 181 -8.51 5.42 9.40
CA THR A 181 -7.97 6.76 9.13
C THR A 181 -6.53 6.70 8.66
N MET A 182 -5.72 5.80 9.23
CA MET A 182 -4.33 5.58 8.82
C MET A 182 -4.20 5.19 7.35
N ILE A 183 -5.19 4.52 6.77
CA ILE A 183 -5.24 4.18 5.35
C ILE A 183 -5.85 5.33 4.54
N ALA A 184 -6.97 5.90 5.00
CA ALA A 184 -7.70 6.91 4.25
C ALA A 184 -6.93 8.23 4.10
N LEU A 185 -6.21 8.67 5.14
CA LEU A 185 -5.51 9.95 5.14
C LEU A 185 -4.39 10.02 4.10
N PRO A 186 -3.48 9.05 3.99
CA PRO A 186 -2.50 9.04 2.90
C PRO A 186 -3.15 8.97 1.51
N MET A 187 -4.25 8.21 1.34
CA MET A 187 -4.98 8.19 0.07
C MET A 187 -5.49 9.57 -0.33
N ILE A 188 -6.06 10.32 0.63
CA ILE A 188 -6.55 11.69 0.39
C ILE A 188 -5.40 12.62 0.05
N LEU A 189 -4.26 12.52 0.75
CA LEU A 189 -3.07 13.33 0.46
C LEU A 189 -2.51 13.04 -0.94
N LEU A 190 -2.44 11.77 -1.34
CA LEU A 190 -2.00 11.36 -2.67
C LEU A 190 -2.96 11.86 -3.77
N TYR A 191 -4.26 11.87 -3.50
CA TYR A 191 -5.25 12.45 -4.41
C TYR A 191 -5.06 13.96 -4.58
N GLU A 192 -4.86 14.71 -3.49
CA GLU A 192 -4.62 16.15 -3.56
C GLU A 192 -3.32 16.49 -4.27
N THR A 193 -2.25 15.71 -4.06
CA THR A 193 -1.00 15.87 -4.82
C THR A 193 -1.21 15.64 -6.31
N SER A 194 -1.99 14.62 -6.68
CA SER A 194 -2.36 14.34 -8.09
C SER A 194 -3.12 15.49 -8.71
N LEU A 195 -4.09 16.04 -7.96
CA LEU A 195 -4.88 17.18 -8.40
C LEU A 195 -4.02 18.43 -8.59
N PHE A 196 -3.07 18.68 -7.68
CA PHE A 196 -2.13 19.79 -7.80
C PHE A 196 -1.23 19.66 -9.05
N VAL A 197 -0.72 18.45 -9.29
CA VAL A 197 0.11 18.15 -10.47
C VAL A 197 -0.69 18.38 -11.76
N LEU A 198 -1.92 17.86 -11.84
CA LEU A 198 -2.80 18.04 -13.01
C LEU A 198 -3.14 19.51 -13.25
N ALA A 199 -3.46 20.27 -12.19
CA ALA A 199 -3.81 21.67 -12.32
C ALA A 199 -2.63 22.56 -12.74
N LYS A 200 -1.40 22.27 -12.24
CA LYS A 200 -0.22 23.11 -12.45
C LYS A 200 0.54 22.75 -13.72
N ILE A 201 0.75 21.46 -13.98
CA ILE A 201 1.58 20.99 -15.09
C ILE A 201 0.79 20.93 -16.39
N MET A 202 -0.45 20.47 -16.32
CA MET A 202 -1.28 20.31 -17.53
C MET A 202 -2.14 21.56 -17.84
N LYS A 203 -2.16 22.58 -16.97
CA LYS A 203 -2.97 23.82 -17.12
C LYS A 203 -4.43 23.55 -17.50
N ARG A 204 -5.01 22.45 -17.02
CA ARG A 204 -6.35 21.93 -17.39
C ARG A 204 -7.28 21.74 -16.19
#